data_79d71ad042875b62483c4a9c62567b9a
#
_entry.id   79d71ad042875b62483c4a9c62567b9a
#
_cell.length_a   1.000
_cell.length_b   1.000
_cell.length_c   1.000
_cell.angle_alpha   90.00
_cell.angle_beta   90.00
_cell.angle_gamma   90.00
#
_symmetry.space_group_name_H-M   'P 1'
#
loop_
_entity.id
_entity.type
_entity.pdbx_description
1 polymer ?
#
loop_
_entity_poly.entity_id
_entity_poly.type
_entity_poly.pdbx_seq_one_letter_code
_entity_poly.pdbx_strand_id
1 'polypeptide(L)'
;MKKTYRRLLFSGLALSMLFFLSGCVQTKNGKPTGEGWVYNLLVEPMGNVIKYLANDLGIGFGFAIIIVTIVVRLLILPLGLSQVKKMTYQTEKMAYLKPVFEPIQERMKKAQTQEEKMAAQTELMEAQRHYGISMFGGFGCLPILIQMPFFSALFYATRYTQGISSHSFLGINLGEPSLLITVIIGILYFVQSWLSTRSVSEAQQQQMKGMMLVMPLMMVVISMGAPAGGALYWLISGIFGLIQQLLTNHIIKPKLRQQIDEEFEKNPPKAFKSNTRKDVTPKKPANSQAITAPKKHKSKRNAGKQRSRK
;
A
#
# COMPACT_ATOMS: atom_id res chain seq x y z
N MET A 1 -20.34 -18.63 -17.33
CA MET A 1 -18.92 -18.93 -17.61
C MET A 1 -17.96 -17.81 -17.16
N LYS A 2 -18.21 -16.50 -17.40
CA LYS A 2 -17.29 -15.41 -16.99
C LYS A 2 -17.04 -15.25 -15.48
N LYS A 3 -18.00 -15.58 -14.61
CA LYS A 3 -17.84 -15.47 -13.14
C LYS A 3 -16.91 -16.54 -12.56
N THR A 4 -16.97 -17.76 -13.08
CA THR A 4 -16.12 -18.89 -12.62
C THR A 4 -14.68 -18.70 -13.05
N TYR A 5 -14.44 -18.25 -14.30
CA TYR A 5 -13.10 -17.94 -14.80
C TYR A 5 -12.42 -16.80 -14.00
N ARG A 6 -13.19 -15.79 -13.62
CA ARG A 6 -12.71 -14.67 -12.79
C ARG A 6 -12.37 -15.12 -11.37
N ARG A 7 -13.14 -16.04 -10.78
CA ARG A 7 -12.84 -16.65 -9.47
C ARG A 7 -11.59 -17.52 -9.54
N LEU A 8 -11.43 -18.31 -10.59
CA LEU A 8 -10.22 -19.12 -10.82
C LEU A 8 -8.98 -18.26 -11.02
N LEU A 9 -9.09 -17.16 -11.77
CA LEU A 9 -7.99 -16.19 -11.92
C LEU A 9 -7.62 -15.52 -10.59
N PHE A 10 -8.61 -15.11 -9.79
CA PHE A 10 -8.35 -14.51 -8.48
C PHE A 10 -7.78 -15.52 -7.47
N SER A 11 -8.27 -16.75 -7.47
CA SER A 11 -7.71 -17.81 -6.60
C SER A 11 -6.31 -18.23 -7.05
N GLY A 12 -6.05 -18.31 -8.35
CA GLY A 12 -4.72 -18.57 -8.90
C GLY A 12 -3.73 -17.45 -8.58
N LEU A 13 -4.15 -16.19 -8.69
CA LEU A 13 -3.34 -15.03 -8.31
C LEU A 13 -3.06 -15.00 -6.80
N ALA A 14 -4.07 -15.29 -5.97
CA ALA A 14 -3.91 -15.37 -4.53
C ALA A 14 -2.99 -16.53 -4.12
N LEU A 15 -3.13 -17.68 -4.77
CA LEU A 15 -2.27 -18.84 -4.54
C LEU A 15 -0.83 -18.56 -4.96
N SER A 16 -0.62 -17.94 -6.13
CA SER A 16 0.71 -17.53 -6.58
C SER A 16 1.33 -16.49 -5.65
N MET A 17 0.55 -15.56 -5.12
CA MET A 17 1.00 -14.57 -4.14
C MET A 17 1.40 -15.23 -2.81
N LEU A 18 0.64 -16.23 -2.34
CA LEU A 18 1.00 -17.06 -1.18
C LEU A 18 2.28 -17.86 -1.42
N PHE A 19 2.46 -18.44 -2.61
CA PHE A 19 3.70 -19.12 -3.00
C PHE A 19 4.90 -18.16 -3.06
N PHE A 20 4.73 -16.96 -3.60
CA PHE A 20 5.76 -15.94 -3.58
C PHE A 20 6.13 -15.49 -2.17
N LEU A 21 5.15 -15.30 -1.27
CA LEU A 21 5.42 -14.93 0.12
C LEU A 21 6.05 -16.08 0.93
N SER A 22 5.65 -17.32 0.70
CA SER A 22 6.24 -18.48 1.39
C SER A 22 7.63 -18.85 0.90
N GLY A 23 8.00 -18.46 -0.33
CA GLY A 23 9.30 -18.74 -0.94
C GLY A 23 10.39 -17.69 -0.68
N CYS A 24 10.07 -16.58 0.02
CA CYS A 24 11.03 -15.48 0.16
C CYS A 24 12.29 -15.89 0.96
N VAL A 25 12.16 -16.45 2.14
CA VAL A 25 13.27 -17.10 2.89
C VAL A 25 12.63 -18.12 3.81
N GLN A 26 12.97 -19.37 3.64
CA GLN A 26 12.49 -20.41 4.55
C GLN A 26 13.17 -20.28 5.90
N THR A 27 12.37 -20.28 6.98
CA THR A 27 12.90 -20.17 8.34
C THR A 27 12.44 -21.35 9.18
N LYS A 28 13.37 -21.90 9.98
CA LYS A 28 13.08 -22.90 11.00
C LYS A 28 13.56 -22.36 12.35
N ASN A 29 12.67 -22.31 13.33
CA ASN A 29 12.95 -21.70 14.65
C ASN A 29 13.47 -20.26 14.56
N GLY A 30 12.92 -19.45 13.64
CA GLY A 30 13.32 -18.04 13.46
C GLY A 30 14.64 -17.81 12.73
N LYS A 31 15.37 -18.86 12.36
CA LYS A 31 16.62 -18.78 11.58
C LYS A 31 16.37 -19.23 10.14
N PRO A 32 17.02 -18.62 9.14
CA PRO A 32 16.92 -19.08 7.75
C PRO A 32 17.48 -20.49 7.63
N THR A 33 16.77 -21.34 6.86
CA THR A 33 17.20 -22.73 6.62
C THR A 33 18.38 -22.85 5.67
N GLY A 34 18.76 -21.76 5.00
CA GLY A 34 19.75 -21.78 3.92
C GLY A 34 19.13 -22.18 2.57
N GLU A 35 17.83 -22.38 2.51
CA GLU A 35 17.14 -22.82 1.32
C GLU A 35 16.19 -21.73 0.77
N GLY A 36 15.92 -21.80 -0.53
CA GLY A 36 15.03 -20.89 -1.22
C GLY A 36 15.75 -19.94 -2.17
N TRP A 37 15.06 -19.55 -3.25
CA TRP A 37 15.65 -18.75 -4.31
C TRP A 37 16.12 -17.36 -3.84
N VAL A 38 15.40 -16.73 -2.90
CA VAL A 38 15.80 -15.43 -2.31
C VAL A 38 17.06 -15.61 -1.46
N TYR A 39 17.15 -16.71 -0.70
CA TYR A 39 18.32 -16.98 0.12
C TYR A 39 19.54 -17.16 -0.77
N ASN A 40 19.51 -18.07 -1.73
CA ASN A 40 20.66 -18.43 -2.58
C ASN A 40 21.06 -17.30 -3.54
N LEU A 41 20.07 -16.54 -4.05
CA LEU A 41 20.34 -15.50 -5.04
C LEU A 41 20.64 -14.13 -4.43
N LEU A 42 20.15 -13.83 -3.24
CA LEU A 42 20.27 -12.50 -2.64
C LEU A 42 20.93 -12.55 -1.25
N VAL A 43 20.43 -13.36 -0.29
CA VAL A 43 20.92 -13.34 1.10
C VAL A 43 22.37 -13.78 1.19
N GLU A 44 22.67 -14.95 0.62
CA GLU A 44 24.01 -15.55 0.69
C GLU A 44 25.06 -14.71 -0.04
N PRO A 45 24.87 -14.25 -1.30
CA PRO A 45 25.81 -13.37 -1.96
C PRO A 45 26.04 -12.06 -1.20
N MET A 46 24.97 -11.43 -0.69
CA MET A 46 25.10 -10.20 0.12
C MET A 46 25.86 -10.45 1.41
N GLY A 47 25.59 -11.55 2.10
CA GLY A 47 26.31 -11.96 3.30
C GLY A 47 27.80 -12.20 3.03
N ASN A 48 28.14 -12.85 1.92
CA ASN A 48 29.51 -13.10 1.51
C ASN A 48 30.26 -11.80 1.17
N VAL A 49 29.60 -10.86 0.46
CA VAL A 49 30.16 -9.53 0.19
C VAL A 49 30.39 -8.75 1.49
N ILE A 50 29.43 -8.78 2.44
CA ILE A 50 29.61 -8.15 3.75
C ILE A 50 30.83 -8.73 4.48
N LYS A 51 30.98 -10.07 4.50
CA LYS A 51 32.12 -10.72 5.11
C LYS A 51 33.43 -10.32 4.45
N TYR A 52 33.50 -10.36 3.13
CA TYR A 52 34.69 -9.99 2.36
C TYR A 52 35.11 -8.54 2.67
N LEU A 53 34.16 -7.60 2.61
CA LEU A 53 34.44 -6.20 2.94
C LEU A 53 34.89 -6.02 4.39
N ALA A 54 34.25 -6.73 5.32
CA ALA A 54 34.52 -6.56 6.74
C ALA A 54 35.87 -7.15 7.17
N ASN A 55 36.18 -8.37 6.72
CA ASN A 55 37.32 -9.14 7.17
C ASN A 55 38.52 -9.00 6.25
N ASP A 56 38.33 -9.23 4.92
CA ASP A 56 39.47 -9.27 3.98
C ASP A 56 39.96 -7.85 3.64
N LEU A 57 39.04 -6.89 3.50
CA LEU A 57 39.41 -5.48 3.34
C LEU A 57 39.55 -4.72 4.66
N GLY A 58 39.20 -5.34 5.79
CA GLY A 58 39.41 -4.78 7.12
C GLY A 58 38.57 -3.53 7.47
N ILE A 59 37.53 -3.22 6.70
CA ILE A 59 36.72 -2.01 6.95
C ILE A 59 35.69 -2.17 8.09
N GLY A 60 35.52 -3.39 8.57
CA GLY A 60 34.60 -3.74 9.65
C GLY A 60 33.12 -3.87 9.17
N PHE A 61 32.34 -4.62 9.96
CA PHE A 61 30.96 -5.00 9.57
C PHE A 61 29.99 -3.80 9.42
N GLY A 62 30.13 -2.75 10.24
CA GLY A 62 29.26 -1.58 10.14
C GLY A 62 29.38 -0.87 8.80
N PHE A 63 30.61 -0.56 8.37
CA PHE A 63 30.84 0.05 7.06
C PHE A 63 30.50 -0.90 5.91
N ALA A 64 30.77 -2.21 6.06
CA ALA A 64 30.38 -3.21 5.07
C ALA A 64 28.87 -3.22 4.82
N ILE A 65 28.05 -3.20 5.88
CA ILE A 65 26.58 -3.10 5.78
C ILE A 65 26.16 -1.84 5.06
N ILE A 66 26.75 -0.68 5.41
CA ILE A 66 26.45 0.60 4.77
C ILE A 66 26.76 0.54 3.27
N ILE A 67 27.95 0.09 2.90
CA ILE A 67 28.38 0.02 1.50
C ILE A 67 27.48 -0.91 0.68
N VAL A 68 27.23 -2.13 1.18
CA VAL A 68 26.35 -3.09 0.50
C VAL A 68 24.94 -2.52 0.35
N THR A 69 24.43 -1.85 1.39
CA THR A 69 23.11 -1.19 1.31
C THR A 69 23.10 -0.11 0.24
N ILE A 70 24.11 0.74 0.17
CA ILE A 70 24.21 1.80 -0.84
C ILE A 70 24.28 1.20 -2.25
N VAL A 71 25.13 0.20 -2.46
CA VAL A 71 25.27 -0.46 -3.77
C VAL A 71 23.95 -1.07 -4.21
N VAL A 72 23.27 -1.83 -3.35
CA VAL A 72 21.96 -2.42 -3.66
C VAL A 72 20.92 -1.33 -3.95
N ARG A 73 20.89 -0.23 -3.19
CA ARG A 73 20.00 0.91 -3.42
C ARG A 73 20.27 1.58 -4.75
N LEU A 74 21.51 1.74 -5.14
CA LEU A 74 21.90 2.31 -6.43
C LEU A 74 21.47 1.40 -7.60
N LEU A 75 21.65 0.09 -7.45
CA LEU A 75 21.21 -0.89 -8.47
C LEU A 75 19.68 -0.89 -8.68
N ILE A 76 18.91 -0.71 -7.60
CA ILE A 76 17.45 -0.70 -7.65
C ILE A 76 16.91 0.70 -8.02
N LEU A 77 17.71 1.75 -7.86
CA LEU A 77 17.30 3.14 -8.04
C LEU A 77 16.59 3.43 -9.38
N PRO A 78 17.09 3.00 -10.57
CA PRO A 78 16.43 3.29 -11.83
C PRO A 78 15.02 2.68 -11.91
N LEU A 79 14.83 1.47 -11.37
CA LEU A 79 13.53 0.82 -11.29
C LEU A 79 12.60 1.59 -10.32
N GLY A 80 13.11 1.98 -9.16
CA GLY A 80 12.40 2.77 -8.16
C GLY A 80 11.96 4.13 -8.70
N LEU A 81 12.83 4.85 -9.39
CA LEU A 81 12.51 6.15 -10.01
C LEU A 81 11.45 6.01 -11.11
N SER A 82 11.51 4.96 -11.93
CA SER A 82 10.47 4.68 -12.93
C SER A 82 9.10 4.46 -12.28
N GLN A 83 9.05 3.70 -11.18
CA GLN A 83 7.80 3.48 -10.43
C GLN A 83 7.29 4.76 -9.79
N VAL A 84 8.16 5.51 -9.12
CA VAL A 84 7.82 6.80 -8.49
C VAL A 84 7.29 7.79 -9.54
N LYS A 85 7.93 7.86 -10.71
CA LYS A 85 7.46 8.70 -11.82
C LYS A 85 6.05 8.33 -12.27
N LYS A 86 5.75 7.05 -12.44
CA LYS A 86 4.40 6.57 -12.81
C LYS A 86 3.36 6.90 -11.73
N MET A 87 3.70 6.68 -10.46
CA MET A 87 2.81 7.00 -9.33
C MET A 87 2.55 8.50 -9.22
N THR A 88 3.60 9.31 -9.33
CA THR A 88 3.50 10.78 -9.28
C THR A 88 2.64 11.30 -10.43
N TYR A 89 2.82 10.78 -11.65
CA TYR A 89 1.98 11.14 -12.80
C TYR A 89 0.50 10.86 -12.52
N GLN A 90 0.16 9.68 -11.99
CA GLN A 90 -1.22 9.35 -11.65
C GLN A 90 -1.78 10.26 -10.55
N THR A 91 -0.97 10.57 -9.54
CA THR A 91 -1.36 11.48 -8.45
C THR A 91 -1.61 12.90 -8.93
N GLU A 92 -0.74 13.46 -9.77
CA GLU A 92 -0.92 14.80 -10.34
C GLU A 92 -2.11 14.85 -11.31
N LYS A 93 -2.31 13.79 -12.10
CA LYS A 93 -3.50 13.66 -12.95
C LYS A 93 -4.80 13.63 -12.14
N MET A 94 -4.81 12.91 -11.00
CA MET A 94 -5.93 12.95 -10.06
C MET A 94 -6.13 14.34 -9.45
N ALA A 95 -5.06 15.05 -9.14
CA ALA A 95 -5.12 16.40 -8.60
C ALA A 95 -5.70 17.40 -9.63
N TYR A 96 -5.30 17.31 -10.89
CA TYR A 96 -5.85 18.10 -11.99
C TYR A 96 -7.37 17.84 -12.17
N LEU A 97 -7.79 16.59 -12.10
CA LEU A 97 -9.19 16.17 -12.24
C LEU A 97 -9.99 16.27 -10.94
N LYS A 98 -9.45 16.94 -9.90
CA LYS A 98 -10.12 17.15 -8.62
C LYS A 98 -11.56 17.65 -8.77
N PRO A 99 -11.88 18.66 -9.64
CA PRO A 99 -13.26 19.14 -9.81
C PRO A 99 -14.26 18.05 -10.22
N VAL A 100 -13.79 16.99 -10.92
CA VAL A 100 -14.64 15.86 -11.34
C VAL A 100 -14.84 14.86 -10.21
N PHE A 101 -13.79 14.58 -9.43
CA PHE A 101 -13.82 13.56 -8.39
C PHE A 101 -14.41 14.04 -7.06
N GLU A 102 -14.22 15.32 -6.73
CA GLU A 102 -14.65 15.90 -5.45
C GLU A 102 -16.16 15.75 -5.19
N PRO A 103 -17.07 16.03 -6.14
CA PRO A 103 -18.51 15.83 -5.92
C PRO A 103 -18.88 14.37 -5.65
N ILE A 104 -18.19 13.41 -6.28
CA ILE A 104 -18.42 11.98 -6.07
C ILE A 104 -17.91 11.56 -4.68
N GLN A 105 -16.73 12.05 -4.29
CA GLN A 105 -16.15 11.78 -2.97
C GLN A 105 -16.99 12.40 -1.84
N GLU A 106 -17.56 13.59 -2.04
CA GLU A 106 -18.48 14.19 -1.08
C GLU A 106 -19.77 13.38 -0.92
N ARG A 107 -20.35 12.89 -2.01
CA ARG A 107 -21.50 11.98 -1.93
C ARG A 107 -21.15 10.71 -1.15
N MET A 108 -19.96 10.14 -1.38
CA MET A 108 -19.50 8.97 -0.65
C MET A 108 -19.32 9.25 0.86
N LYS A 109 -18.88 10.47 1.24
CA LYS A 109 -18.76 10.88 2.65
C LYS A 109 -20.11 11.13 3.32
N LYS A 110 -21.09 11.68 2.56
CA LYS A 110 -22.44 11.99 3.04
C LYS A 110 -23.40 10.80 3.00
N ALA A 111 -23.00 9.69 2.38
CA ALA A 111 -23.79 8.46 2.26
C ALA A 111 -24.14 7.90 3.65
N GLN A 112 -25.44 7.71 3.90
CA GLN A 112 -25.96 7.17 5.16
C GLN A 112 -26.13 5.64 5.09
N THR A 113 -26.33 5.11 3.89
CA THR A 113 -26.50 3.67 3.68
C THR A 113 -25.28 3.05 3.03
N GLN A 114 -25.07 1.76 3.26
CA GLN A 114 -24.00 1.00 2.63
C GLN A 114 -24.17 0.94 1.11
N GLU A 115 -25.42 0.92 0.62
CA GLU A 115 -25.74 0.91 -0.81
C GLU A 115 -25.33 2.21 -1.49
N GLU A 116 -25.65 3.36 -0.90
CA GLU A 116 -25.23 4.68 -1.39
C GLU A 116 -23.70 4.81 -1.43
N LYS A 117 -23.04 4.32 -0.40
CA LYS A 117 -21.56 4.32 -0.32
C LYS A 117 -20.95 3.48 -1.44
N MET A 118 -21.49 2.27 -1.67
CA MET A 118 -21.03 1.39 -2.75
C MET A 118 -21.32 1.98 -4.13
N ALA A 119 -22.47 2.63 -4.32
CA ALA A 119 -22.84 3.29 -5.58
C ALA A 119 -21.85 4.44 -5.90
N ALA A 120 -21.58 5.31 -4.92
CA ALA A 120 -20.62 6.40 -5.08
C ALA A 120 -19.18 5.88 -5.31
N GLN A 121 -18.79 4.79 -4.65
CA GLN A 121 -17.50 4.14 -4.88
C GLN A 121 -17.39 3.55 -6.29
N THR A 122 -18.46 2.93 -6.80
CA THR A 122 -18.49 2.39 -8.16
C THR A 122 -18.38 3.51 -9.18
N GLU A 123 -19.11 4.61 -8.98
CA GLU A 123 -19.05 5.80 -9.83
C GLU A 123 -17.64 6.42 -9.84
N LEU A 124 -17.00 6.51 -8.69
CA LEU A 124 -15.60 6.99 -8.59
C LEU A 124 -14.65 6.10 -9.40
N MET A 125 -14.82 4.78 -9.30
CA MET A 125 -14.01 3.83 -10.08
C MET A 125 -14.26 3.93 -11.59
N GLU A 126 -15.50 4.17 -12.01
CA GLU A 126 -15.85 4.38 -13.43
C GLU A 126 -15.24 5.68 -13.94
N ALA A 127 -15.35 6.77 -13.17
CA ALA A 127 -14.73 8.05 -13.50
C ALA A 127 -13.20 7.93 -13.61
N GLN A 128 -12.54 7.26 -12.69
CA GLN A 128 -11.09 7.01 -12.76
C GLN A 128 -10.72 6.25 -14.02
N ARG A 129 -11.47 5.19 -14.37
CA ARG A 129 -11.24 4.42 -15.60
C ARG A 129 -11.45 5.25 -16.86
N HIS A 130 -12.48 6.11 -16.88
CA HIS A 130 -12.78 7.00 -18.01
C HIS A 130 -11.59 7.91 -18.32
N TYR A 131 -10.93 8.43 -17.30
CA TYR A 131 -9.74 9.28 -17.44
C TYR A 131 -8.41 8.50 -17.50
N GLY A 132 -8.46 7.18 -17.62
CA GLY A 132 -7.26 6.35 -17.71
C GLY A 132 -6.42 6.35 -16.43
N ILE A 133 -7.04 6.67 -15.27
CA ILE A 133 -6.39 6.58 -13.97
C ILE A 133 -6.51 5.14 -13.50
N SER A 134 -5.37 4.48 -13.33
CA SER A 134 -5.35 3.11 -12.85
C SER A 134 -5.69 3.07 -11.35
N MET A 135 -6.67 2.25 -10.97
CA MET A 135 -6.99 2.01 -9.55
C MET A 135 -5.80 1.47 -8.75
N PHE A 136 -4.91 0.74 -9.42
CA PHE A 136 -3.67 0.22 -8.85
C PHE A 136 -2.47 1.14 -9.08
N GLY A 137 -2.60 2.20 -9.90
CA GLY A 137 -1.52 3.09 -10.30
C GLY A 137 -1.16 4.15 -9.26
N GLY A 138 -2.09 4.53 -8.35
CA GLY A 138 -1.85 5.52 -7.31
C GLY A 138 -1.31 4.92 -5.99
N PHE A 139 -1.69 3.69 -5.69
CA PHE A 139 -1.30 2.95 -4.47
C PHE A 139 -1.06 1.47 -4.79
N GLY A 140 -0.46 1.17 -5.95
CA GLY A 140 -0.22 -0.22 -6.37
C GLY A 140 0.67 -0.97 -5.37
N CYS A 141 0.34 -2.23 -5.11
CA CYS A 141 1.18 -3.14 -4.33
C CYS A 141 2.52 -3.50 -5.03
N LEU A 142 2.68 -3.11 -6.31
CA LEU A 142 3.86 -3.43 -7.10
C LEU A 142 5.19 -2.95 -6.46
N PRO A 143 5.30 -1.71 -5.92
CA PRO A 143 6.51 -1.30 -5.20
C PRO A 143 6.83 -2.20 -4.01
N ILE A 144 5.81 -2.60 -3.26
CA ILE A 144 5.95 -3.49 -2.10
C ILE A 144 6.42 -4.88 -2.56
N LEU A 145 5.81 -5.44 -3.62
CA LEU A 145 6.19 -6.75 -4.16
C LEU A 145 7.63 -6.81 -4.65
N ILE A 146 8.10 -5.75 -5.29
CA ILE A 146 9.50 -5.66 -5.74
C ILE A 146 10.43 -5.43 -4.55
N GLN A 147 10.05 -4.58 -3.60
CA GLN A 147 10.88 -4.24 -2.43
C GLN A 147 11.03 -5.41 -1.46
N MET A 148 9.99 -6.26 -1.28
CA MET A 148 9.98 -7.31 -0.25
C MET A 148 11.14 -8.31 -0.36
N PRO A 149 11.50 -8.87 -1.54
CA PRO A 149 12.63 -9.77 -1.66
C PRO A 149 13.97 -9.13 -1.23
N PHE A 150 14.20 -7.88 -1.65
CA PHE A 150 15.42 -7.15 -1.28
C PHE A 150 15.45 -6.77 0.20
N PHE A 151 14.30 -6.36 0.74
CA PHE A 151 14.15 -6.08 2.16
C PHE A 151 14.46 -7.32 3.00
N SER A 152 13.84 -8.45 2.67
CA SER A 152 14.08 -9.72 3.35
C SER A 152 15.53 -10.16 3.22
N ALA A 153 16.10 -10.07 2.02
CA ALA A 153 17.47 -10.48 1.77
C ALA A 153 18.48 -9.70 2.62
N LEU A 154 18.41 -8.38 2.60
CA LEU A 154 19.30 -7.54 3.39
C LEU A 154 19.06 -7.70 4.90
N PHE A 155 17.79 -7.81 5.33
CA PHE A 155 17.47 -8.07 6.73
C PHE A 155 18.11 -9.40 7.21
N TYR A 156 17.94 -10.48 6.44
CA TYR A 156 18.54 -11.77 6.81
C TYR A 156 20.06 -11.77 6.68
N ALA A 157 20.63 -11.14 5.64
CA ALA A 157 22.06 -11.01 5.49
C ALA A 157 22.70 -10.25 6.67
N THR A 158 22.11 -9.13 7.08
CA THR A 158 22.65 -8.34 8.21
C THR A 158 22.42 -8.97 9.57
N ARG A 159 21.43 -9.86 9.72
CA ARG A 159 21.13 -10.53 10.98
C ARG A 159 21.89 -11.84 11.17
N TYR A 160 22.09 -12.61 10.09
CA TYR A 160 22.58 -13.98 10.19
C TYR A 160 23.95 -14.21 9.57
N THR A 161 24.57 -13.21 8.95
CA THR A 161 25.99 -13.33 8.54
C THR A 161 26.87 -13.46 9.75
N GLN A 162 27.67 -14.53 9.76
CA GLN A 162 28.62 -14.82 10.87
C GLN A 162 29.58 -13.64 11.07
N GLY A 163 29.82 -13.28 12.31
CA GLY A 163 30.72 -12.21 12.70
C GLY A 163 30.02 -10.88 13.00
N ILE A 164 28.87 -10.59 12.41
CA ILE A 164 28.16 -9.29 12.65
C ILE A 164 27.78 -9.12 14.11
N SER A 165 27.20 -10.17 14.73
CA SER A 165 26.69 -10.11 16.10
C SER A 165 27.78 -9.96 17.18
N SER A 166 29.04 -10.27 16.88
CA SER A 166 30.17 -10.14 17.80
C SER A 166 30.99 -8.85 17.62
N HIS A 167 30.57 -7.99 16.66
CA HIS A 167 31.28 -6.74 16.37
C HIS A 167 30.48 -5.52 16.74
N SER A 168 31.19 -4.44 17.02
CA SER A 168 30.61 -3.13 17.32
C SER A 168 30.92 -2.14 16.20
N PHE A 169 30.01 -1.20 16.00
CA PHE A 169 30.15 -0.07 15.08
C PHE A 169 29.84 1.23 15.81
N LEU A 170 30.80 2.14 15.87
CA LEU A 170 30.68 3.42 16.61
C LEU A 170 30.23 3.24 18.06
N GLY A 171 30.76 2.19 18.73
CA GLY A 171 30.39 1.86 20.12
C GLY A 171 29.05 1.13 20.29
N ILE A 172 28.32 0.83 19.21
CA ILE A 172 27.05 0.11 19.22
C ILE A 172 27.30 -1.35 18.85
N ASN A 173 26.90 -2.30 19.69
CA ASN A 173 26.94 -3.73 19.39
C ASN A 173 25.94 -4.04 18.24
N LEU A 174 26.45 -4.56 17.11
CA LEU A 174 25.64 -4.87 15.94
C LEU A 174 24.70 -6.06 16.14
N GLY A 175 24.98 -6.91 17.14
CA GLY A 175 24.17 -8.09 17.47
C GLY A 175 22.96 -7.77 18.37
N GLU A 176 22.92 -6.61 19.01
CA GLU A 176 21.90 -6.22 19.98
C GLU A 176 21.05 -5.05 19.48
N PRO A 177 19.81 -4.90 19.96
CA PRO A 177 19.00 -3.73 19.65
C PRO A 177 19.65 -2.44 20.19
N SER A 178 19.59 -1.37 19.40
CA SER A 178 20.10 -0.05 19.78
C SER A 178 19.00 0.98 19.84
N LEU A 179 18.74 1.53 21.03
CA LEU A 179 17.74 2.59 21.22
C LEU A 179 18.11 3.85 20.43
N LEU A 180 19.41 4.19 20.35
CA LEU A 180 19.88 5.35 19.58
C LEU A 180 19.51 5.23 18.10
N ILE A 181 19.82 4.09 17.46
CA ILE A 181 19.47 3.87 16.05
C ILE A 181 17.94 3.86 15.87
N THR A 182 17.20 3.25 16.80
CA THR A 182 15.73 3.19 16.76
C THR A 182 15.11 4.57 16.80
N VAL A 183 15.58 5.47 17.67
CA VAL A 183 15.09 6.86 17.74
C VAL A 183 15.37 7.62 16.44
N ILE A 184 16.58 7.48 15.89
CA ILE A 184 16.94 8.11 14.62
C ILE A 184 16.07 7.60 13.47
N ILE A 185 15.82 6.28 13.40
CA ILE A 185 14.89 5.66 12.45
C ILE A 185 13.49 6.26 12.60
N GLY A 186 12.97 6.36 13.83
CA GLY A 186 11.65 6.94 14.11
C GLY A 186 11.52 8.37 13.57
N ILE A 187 12.49 9.23 13.87
CA ILE A 187 12.53 10.61 13.36
C ILE A 187 12.59 10.63 11.83
N LEU A 188 13.50 9.85 11.25
CA LEU A 188 13.71 9.79 9.79
C LEU A 188 12.45 9.38 9.04
N TYR A 189 11.80 8.28 9.45
CA TYR A 189 10.57 7.79 8.82
C TYR A 189 9.37 8.70 9.09
N PHE A 190 9.33 9.38 10.24
CA PHE A 190 8.32 10.40 10.51
C PHE A 190 8.47 11.59 9.54
N VAL A 191 9.68 12.12 9.37
CA VAL A 191 9.96 13.22 8.42
C VAL A 191 9.62 12.80 6.99
N GLN A 192 9.99 11.58 6.59
CA GLN A 192 9.66 11.03 5.27
C GLN A 192 8.14 10.92 5.05
N SER A 193 7.41 10.41 6.04
CA SER A 193 5.95 10.27 6.00
C SER A 193 5.27 11.65 5.93
N TRP A 194 5.75 12.62 6.68
CA TRP A 194 5.25 13.99 6.67
C TRP A 194 5.47 14.67 5.30
N LEU A 195 6.67 14.55 4.72
CA LEU A 195 6.97 15.06 3.38
C LEU A 195 6.13 14.38 2.30
N SER A 196 5.93 13.08 2.40
CA SER A 196 5.10 12.30 1.48
C SER A 196 3.64 12.77 1.53
N THR A 197 3.09 12.96 2.72
CA THR A 197 1.70 13.39 2.91
C THR A 197 1.46 14.81 2.38
N ARG A 198 2.42 15.71 2.56
CA ARG A 198 2.32 17.08 2.00
C ARG A 198 2.39 17.14 0.48
N SER A 199 2.87 16.08 -0.14
CA SER A 199 3.04 16.00 -1.60
C SER A 199 1.77 15.60 -2.34
N VAL A 200 0.71 15.20 -1.65
CA VAL A 200 -0.56 14.75 -2.24
C VAL A 200 -1.69 15.76 -2.02
N SER A 201 -2.80 15.62 -2.75
CA SER A 201 -3.96 16.50 -2.62
C SER A 201 -4.62 16.41 -1.24
N GLU A 202 -5.32 17.47 -0.82
CA GLU A 202 -5.99 17.52 0.50
C GLU A 202 -6.94 16.35 0.75
N ALA A 203 -7.68 15.91 -0.27
CA ALA A 203 -8.57 14.76 -0.18
C ALA A 203 -7.80 13.46 0.11
N GLN A 204 -6.64 13.27 -0.53
CA GLN A 204 -5.74 12.14 -0.26
C GLN A 204 -5.06 12.26 1.09
N GLN A 205 -4.69 13.49 1.51
CA GLN A 205 -4.12 13.72 2.84
C GLN A 205 -5.07 13.27 3.95
N GLN A 206 -6.37 13.56 3.83
CA GLN A 206 -7.37 13.11 4.81
C GLN A 206 -7.47 11.58 4.91
N GLN A 207 -7.39 10.88 3.77
CA GLN A 207 -7.37 9.41 3.76
C GLN A 207 -6.08 8.83 4.35
N MET A 208 -4.95 9.51 4.16
CA MET A 208 -3.64 9.07 4.60
C MET A 208 -3.25 9.49 6.01
N LYS A 209 -4.05 10.34 6.70
CA LYS A 209 -3.72 10.83 8.06
C LYS A 209 -3.42 9.70 9.05
N GLY A 210 -4.23 8.64 9.04
CA GLY A 210 -3.98 7.48 9.90
C GLY A 210 -2.69 6.74 9.53
N MET A 211 -2.45 6.53 8.25
CA MET A 211 -1.28 5.83 7.73
C MET A 211 0.03 6.61 7.95
N MET A 212 -0.04 7.93 8.00
CA MET A 212 1.09 8.82 8.27
C MET A 212 1.78 8.53 9.61
N LEU A 213 1.01 8.16 10.63
CA LEU A 213 1.55 7.83 11.96
C LEU A 213 1.83 6.33 12.13
N VAL A 214 1.01 5.49 11.51
CA VAL A 214 1.12 4.02 11.64
C VAL A 214 2.46 3.52 11.10
N MET A 215 2.90 4.01 9.94
CA MET A 215 4.12 3.53 9.29
C MET A 215 5.39 3.84 10.09
N PRO A 216 5.67 5.08 10.53
CA PRO A 216 6.81 5.39 11.40
C PRO A 216 6.76 4.64 12.72
N LEU A 217 5.59 4.56 13.36
CA LEU A 217 5.43 3.86 14.65
C LEU A 217 5.74 2.37 14.49
N MET A 218 5.24 1.74 13.43
CA MET A 218 5.55 0.34 13.11
C MET A 218 7.05 0.13 12.93
N MET A 219 7.75 1.04 12.22
CA MET A 219 9.20 0.94 12.04
C MET A 219 9.97 1.07 13.36
N VAL A 220 9.51 1.93 14.28
CA VAL A 220 10.09 2.03 15.63
C VAL A 220 9.92 0.71 16.39
N VAL A 221 8.70 0.17 16.42
CA VAL A 221 8.41 -1.11 17.13
C VAL A 221 9.25 -2.25 16.56
N ILE A 222 9.35 -2.38 15.25
CA ILE A 222 10.14 -3.41 14.59
C ILE A 222 11.65 -3.21 14.90
N SER A 223 12.12 -1.97 14.86
CA SER A 223 13.52 -1.64 15.14
C SER A 223 13.93 -1.89 16.59
N MET A 224 13.01 -1.74 17.55
CA MET A 224 13.24 -2.06 18.96
C MET A 224 13.53 -3.56 19.19
N GLY A 225 12.99 -4.43 18.35
CA GLY A 225 13.22 -5.89 18.43
C GLY A 225 14.31 -6.40 17.49
N ALA A 226 14.91 -5.56 16.68
CA ALA A 226 15.91 -5.95 15.69
C ALA A 226 17.34 -5.66 16.15
N PRO A 227 18.32 -6.52 15.85
CA PRO A 227 19.73 -6.22 16.05
C PRO A 227 20.16 -4.95 15.31
N ALA A 228 21.11 -4.21 15.89
CA ALA A 228 21.57 -2.93 15.33
C ALA A 228 22.13 -3.03 13.91
N GLY A 229 22.69 -4.18 13.51
CA GLY A 229 23.11 -4.45 12.13
C GLY A 229 21.95 -4.35 11.14
N GLY A 230 20.79 -4.92 11.46
CA GLY A 230 19.58 -4.80 10.67
C GLY A 230 18.96 -3.40 10.72
N ALA A 231 18.97 -2.77 11.90
CA ALA A 231 18.49 -1.41 12.07
C ALA A 231 19.37 -0.40 11.29
N LEU A 232 20.67 -0.62 11.20
CA LEU A 232 21.59 0.20 10.40
C LEU A 232 21.22 0.15 8.90
N TYR A 233 20.87 -1.03 8.39
CA TYR A 233 20.34 -1.16 7.04
C TYR A 233 19.06 -0.30 6.84
N TRP A 234 18.11 -0.34 7.79
CA TRP A 234 16.89 0.48 7.69
C TRP A 234 17.18 1.97 7.76
N LEU A 235 18.13 2.38 8.59
CA LEU A 235 18.57 3.77 8.69
C LEU A 235 19.11 4.27 7.35
N ILE A 236 20.05 3.56 6.75
CA ILE A 236 20.65 3.94 5.45
C ILE A 236 19.58 3.92 4.33
N SER A 237 18.71 2.92 4.36
CA SER A 237 17.59 2.82 3.41
C SER A 237 16.59 3.98 3.55
N GLY A 238 16.33 4.42 4.76
CA GLY A 238 15.46 5.57 5.05
C GLY A 238 16.08 6.89 4.56
N ILE A 239 17.39 7.07 4.76
CA ILE A 239 18.12 8.23 4.20
C ILE A 239 18.01 8.27 2.67
N PHE A 240 18.21 7.13 2.01
CA PHE A 240 18.01 7.00 0.57
C PHE A 240 16.57 7.33 0.15
N GLY A 241 15.58 6.83 0.90
CA GLY A 241 14.16 7.13 0.68
C GLY A 241 13.84 8.62 0.83
N LEU A 242 14.44 9.30 1.81
CA LEU A 242 14.30 10.74 2.01
C LEU A 242 14.88 11.54 0.83
N ILE A 243 16.08 11.19 0.38
CA ILE A 243 16.72 11.79 -0.80
C ILE A 243 15.83 11.59 -2.04
N GLN A 244 15.35 10.38 -2.25
CA GLN A 244 14.45 10.07 -3.37
C GLN A 244 13.12 10.85 -3.29
N GLN A 245 12.57 11.04 -2.09
CA GLN A 245 11.37 11.84 -1.87
C GLN A 245 11.59 13.31 -2.19
N LEU A 246 12.73 13.88 -1.76
CA LEU A 246 13.09 15.26 -2.08
C LEU A 246 13.29 15.46 -3.59
N LEU A 247 13.99 14.52 -4.25
CA LEU A 247 14.15 14.51 -5.70
C LEU A 247 12.81 14.46 -6.42
N THR A 248 11.90 13.63 -5.92
CA THR A 248 10.55 13.51 -6.47
C THR A 248 9.79 14.81 -6.35
N ASN A 249 9.78 15.41 -5.17
CA ASN A 249 9.01 16.62 -4.89
C ASN A 249 9.51 17.84 -5.65
N HIS A 250 10.85 18.00 -5.81
CA HIS A 250 11.44 19.21 -6.38
C HIS A 250 11.75 19.11 -7.88
N ILE A 251 11.94 17.89 -8.42
CA ILE A 251 12.33 17.71 -9.81
C ILE A 251 11.26 16.94 -10.60
N ILE A 252 10.85 15.76 -10.12
CA ILE A 252 9.96 14.89 -10.89
C ILE A 252 8.56 15.47 -10.95
N LYS A 253 8.01 15.84 -9.80
CA LYS A 253 6.64 16.33 -9.67
C LYS A 253 6.36 17.60 -10.47
N PRO A 254 7.17 18.69 -10.40
CA PRO A 254 6.92 19.88 -11.20
C PRO A 254 6.93 19.62 -12.70
N LYS A 255 7.89 18.80 -13.17
CA LYS A 255 7.97 18.42 -14.59
C LYS A 255 6.73 17.64 -15.06
N LEU A 256 6.26 16.71 -14.24
CA LEU A 256 5.07 15.91 -14.57
C LEU A 256 3.80 16.76 -14.54
N ARG A 257 3.69 17.70 -13.60
CA ARG A 257 2.57 18.64 -13.54
C ARG A 257 2.49 19.49 -14.80
N GLN A 258 3.62 20.04 -15.23
CA GLN A 258 3.69 20.81 -16.47
C GLN A 258 3.30 19.96 -17.69
N GLN A 259 3.76 18.70 -17.76
CA GLN A 259 3.37 17.77 -18.84
C GLN A 259 1.86 17.49 -18.85
N ILE A 260 1.24 17.36 -17.68
CA ILE A 260 -0.21 17.11 -17.55
C ILE A 260 -1.01 18.35 -17.94
N ASP A 261 -0.55 19.55 -17.52
CA ASP A 261 -1.18 20.82 -17.89
C ASP A 261 -1.16 21.00 -19.42
N GLU A 262 -0.02 20.77 -20.09
CA GLU A 262 0.12 20.81 -21.54
C GLU A 262 -0.72 19.73 -22.26
N GLU A 263 -0.79 18.50 -21.71
CA GLU A 263 -1.58 17.39 -22.25
C GLU A 263 -3.07 17.74 -22.25
N PHE A 264 -3.56 18.31 -21.15
CA PHE A 264 -4.97 18.65 -21.02
C PHE A 264 -5.36 19.99 -21.66
N GLU A 265 -4.42 20.88 -21.88
CA GLU A 265 -4.64 22.08 -22.70
C GLU A 265 -4.82 21.71 -24.18
N LYS A 266 -3.99 20.79 -24.70
CA LYS A 266 -4.08 20.29 -26.09
C LYS A 266 -5.28 19.37 -26.31
N ASN A 267 -5.59 18.54 -25.31
CA ASN A 267 -6.68 17.55 -25.36
C ASN A 267 -7.51 17.65 -24.06
N PRO A 268 -8.47 18.58 -23.99
CA PRO A 268 -9.32 18.74 -22.82
C PRO A 268 -10.01 17.42 -22.44
N PRO A 269 -10.02 17.04 -21.18
CA PRO A 269 -10.63 15.80 -20.73
C PRO A 269 -12.14 15.84 -21.04
N LYS A 270 -12.63 14.81 -21.73
CA LYS A 270 -14.07 14.69 -22.05
C LYS A 270 -14.87 14.60 -20.75
N ALA A 271 -15.99 15.31 -20.69
CA ALA A 271 -16.86 15.30 -19.53
C ALA A 271 -17.29 13.86 -19.18
N PHE A 272 -17.09 13.46 -17.94
CA PHE A 272 -17.57 12.20 -17.42
C PHE A 272 -19.10 12.29 -17.22
N LYS A 273 -19.85 11.47 -17.94
CA LYS A 273 -21.28 11.28 -17.70
C LYS A 273 -21.45 10.04 -16.86
N SER A 274 -21.84 10.21 -15.61
CA SER A 274 -22.16 9.09 -14.73
C SER A 274 -23.29 8.26 -15.35
N ASN A 275 -23.03 6.97 -15.54
CA ASN A 275 -24.06 5.98 -15.89
C ASN A 275 -24.86 5.54 -14.65
N THR A 276 -24.90 6.35 -13.61
CA THR A 276 -25.76 6.08 -12.46
C THR A 276 -27.15 5.84 -13.01
N ARG A 277 -27.67 4.64 -12.80
CA ARG A 277 -29.06 4.26 -13.10
C ARG A 277 -29.92 5.45 -12.68
N LYS A 278 -30.68 6.02 -13.63
CA LYS A 278 -31.75 6.97 -13.30
C LYS A 278 -32.49 6.35 -12.14
N ASP A 279 -32.58 7.09 -11.03
CA ASP A 279 -33.36 6.66 -9.90
C ASP A 279 -34.82 6.55 -10.42
N VAL A 280 -35.21 5.33 -10.73
CA VAL A 280 -36.55 4.96 -11.15
C VAL A 280 -37.46 4.72 -9.95
N THR A 281 -36.97 5.05 -8.74
CA THR A 281 -37.85 5.03 -7.56
C THR A 281 -39.01 5.98 -7.82
N PRO A 282 -40.26 5.51 -7.91
CA PRO A 282 -41.37 6.37 -8.11
C PRO A 282 -41.41 7.41 -6.99
N LYS A 283 -41.27 8.70 -7.31
CA LYS A 283 -41.51 9.76 -6.34
C LYS A 283 -42.86 9.48 -5.72
N LYS A 284 -42.92 9.13 -4.44
CA LYS A 284 -44.19 9.02 -3.72
C LYS A 284 -45.00 10.26 -4.01
N PRO A 285 -46.20 10.14 -4.55
CA PRO A 285 -47.07 11.31 -4.75
C PRO A 285 -47.28 11.96 -3.38
N ALA A 286 -47.10 13.27 -3.33
CA ALA A 286 -47.21 14.08 -2.11
C ALA A 286 -48.61 14.10 -1.49
N ASN A 287 -49.49 13.17 -1.83
CA ASN A 287 -50.85 13.09 -1.35
C ASN A 287 -51.27 11.63 -1.08
N SER A 288 -50.65 10.99 -0.08
CA SER A 288 -51.26 9.81 0.52
C SER A 288 -52.14 10.26 1.69
N GLN A 289 -53.40 10.60 1.33
CA GLN A 289 -54.47 10.57 2.32
C GLN A 289 -54.42 9.25 3.03
N ALA A 290 -54.42 9.30 4.36
CA ALA A 290 -54.42 8.15 5.24
C ALA A 290 -55.46 7.12 4.78
N ILE A 291 -55.03 5.98 4.29
CA ILE A 291 -55.89 4.85 4.04
C ILE A 291 -56.33 4.34 5.40
N THR A 292 -57.55 4.74 5.80
CA THR A 292 -58.24 4.18 6.97
C THR A 292 -58.33 2.66 6.78
N ALA A 293 -57.82 1.92 7.76
CA ALA A 293 -57.87 0.48 7.76
C ALA A 293 -59.28 -0.06 7.55
N PRO A 294 -59.52 -1.05 6.68
CA PRO A 294 -60.83 -1.63 6.49
C PRO A 294 -61.29 -2.34 7.75
N LYS A 295 -62.54 -2.02 8.20
CA LYS A 295 -63.21 -2.69 9.31
C LYS A 295 -63.19 -4.22 9.09
N LYS A 296 -62.70 -4.96 10.10
CA LYS A 296 -62.75 -6.43 10.13
C LYS A 296 -64.20 -6.89 9.97
N HIS A 297 -64.58 -7.43 8.81
CA HIS A 297 -65.77 -8.24 8.62
C HIS A 297 -65.53 -9.58 9.36
N LYS A 298 -66.31 -9.80 10.43
CA LYS A 298 -66.40 -11.11 11.08
C LYS A 298 -67.10 -12.07 10.11
N SER A 299 -66.31 -12.92 9.46
CA SER A 299 -66.83 -14.05 8.69
C SER A 299 -67.30 -15.14 9.67
N LYS A 300 -68.63 -15.21 9.85
CA LYS A 300 -69.29 -16.40 10.38
C LYS A 300 -69.33 -17.46 9.30
N ARG A 301 -68.35 -18.34 9.22
CA ARG A 301 -68.45 -19.58 8.45
C ARG A 301 -67.65 -20.68 9.11
N ASN A 302 -68.35 -21.81 9.34
CA ASN A 302 -67.85 -23.11 9.81
C ASN A 302 -67.69 -23.28 11.31
N ALA A 303 -68.84 -23.14 12.03
CA ALA A 303 -69.11 -23.94 13.22
C ALA A 303 -70.04 -25.09 12.82
N GLY A 304 -69.57 -26.31 12.90
CA GLY A 304 -70.43 -27.49 12.84
C GLY A 304 -70.20 -28.41 11.65
N LYS A 305 -69.35 -29.43 11.81
CA LYS A 305 -69.58 -30.82 11.42
C LYS A 305 -68.29 -31.67 11.68
N GLN A 306 -68.14 -32.10 12.88
CA GLN A 306 -67.41 -33.34 13.10
C GLN A 306 -68.42 -34.41 13.42
N ARG A 307 -68.68 -35.28 12.45
CA ARG A 307 -69.37 -36.58 12.68
C ARG A 307 -68.30 -37.58 13.01
N SER A 308 -68.44 -38.12 14.21
CA SER A 308 -67.79 -39.37 14.68
C SER A 308 -68.13 -40.52 13.72
N ARG A 309 -67.13 -41.34 13.37
CA ARG A 309 -67.31 -42.69 12.90
C ARG A 309 -66.52 -43.63 13.82
N LYS A 310 -67.22 -44.59 14.25
CA LYS A 310 -66.77 -45.76 15.00
C LYS A 310 -65.61 -46.50 14.31
#